data_058479c69116267df625bfa8930b17cf
#
_entry.id   058479c69116267df625bfa8930b17cf
#
_cell.length_a   1.000
_cell.length_b   1.000
_cell.length_c   1.000
_cell.angle_alpha   90.00
_cell.angle_beta   90.00
_cell.angle_gamma   90.00
#
_symmetry.space_group_name_H-M   'P 1'
#
loop_
_entity.id
_entity.type
_entity.pdbx_description
1 polymer ?
#
loop_
_entity_poly.entity_id
_entity_poly.type
_entity_poly.pdbx_seq_one_letter_code
_entity_poly.pdbx_strand_id
1 'polypeptide(L)'
;MKSKFISLALSSVFVFAVLALVPSASFAQEGELRVVDEVIAQVNDDVITLSMLKRETRERIDALKQGGMSEQEASAEVAKRQPELIATLVNETLLLQKGKELDLSNDVEAEVNRRMLEVAKEQGIPTIEKLEAAMRESGVDPAATRQTLRTEIMKQAVIQQEVDRKLFFGLSPDELKKYFQEHQDKFRKPESVTISEIYLSGAGKNEADVKARATELVNQLRSGADFGAVAAANSEREINGVRTGPANKGKVGTFETPNLREDIANSIRNVKVGGISDPLRGADGGYQIFRVDERTAASTTSTFNENQVREAITIERGAKAREDYLEKMRNESYIKISETYRDAVAPILKLAPEKTADNSSSGTAKPAEKKKGKLLGIIPKP
;
A
#
# COMPACT_ATOMS: atom_id res chain seq x y z
N MET A 1 34.26 70.84 25.04
CA MET A 1 35.21 71.52 25.92
C MET A 1 36.21 70.49 26.42
N LYS A 2 37.47 70.72 26.02
CA LYS A 2 38.72 70.59 26.80
C LYS A 2 39.01 69.20 27.39
N SER A 3 39.97 68.43 26.82
CA SER A 3 41.41 68.55 26.89
C SER A 3 41.94 68.02 28.25
N LYS A 4 42.90 67.14 28.33
CA LYS A 4 44.33 67.16 28.04
C LYS A 4 44.91 65.82 28.52
N PHE A 5 45.71 65.12 27.75
CA PHE A 5 47.22 65.13 27.80
C PHE A 5 47.84 64.69 29.11
N ILE A 6 48.73 63.74 29.06
CA ILE A 6 50.20 63.71 29.13
C ILE A 6 50.59 62.31 29.69
N SER A 7 51.26 61.40 29.06
CA SER A 7 52.67 61.36 28.63
C SER A 7 53.63 60.68 29.64
N LEU A 8 54.39 59.72 29.11
CA LEU A 8 55.80 59.36 29.40
C LEU A 8 56.05 58.50 30.67
N ALA A 9 56.68 57.37 30.61
CA ALA A 9 58.12 57.17 30.39
C ALA A 9 58.44 55.66 30.40
N LEU A 10 59.26 55.30 29.40
CA LEU A 10 60.33 54.36 29.41
C LEU A 10 60.85 53.82 30.78
N SER A 11 60.93 52.47 30.86
CA SER A 11 62.15 51.86 31.41
C SER A 11 62.34 50.42 31.00
N SER A 12 63.41 50.17 30.26
CA SER A 12 64.06 48.95 29.90
C SER A 12 64.53 48.15 31.10
N VAL A 13 64.33 46.80 31.14
CA VAL A 13 65.34 45.88 31.64
C VAL A 13 65.04 44.46 31.15
N PHE A 14 65.95 43.95 30.40
CA PHE A 14 66.42 42.58 30.24
C PHE A 14 66.05 41.64 31.39
N VAL A 15 65.63 40.38 31.03
CA VAL A 15 66.27 39.16 31.65
C VAL A 15 65.53 37.89 31.21
N PHE A 16 66.29 36.97 30.68
CA PHE A 16 66.19 35.50 30.66
C PHE A 16 65.13 34.76 29.93
N ALA A 17 65.58 34.17 28.81
CA ALA A 17 65.03 32.95 28.17
C ALA A 17 65.09 31.77 29.14
N VAL A 18 63.90 31.25 29.50
CA VAL A 18 63.78 29.89 30.02
C VAL A 18 62.90 29.15 28.98
N LEU A 19 63.58 28.32 28.21
CA LEU A 19 62.99 27.37 27.28
C LEU A 19 62.32 26.28 28.08
N ALA A 20 61.03 26.45 28.39
CA ALA A 20 60.19 25.39 28.96
C ALA A 20 59.73 24.49 27.79
N LEU A 21 60.30 23.31 27.66
CA LEU A 21 59.73 22.19 26.91
C LEU A 21 58.39 21.85 27.53
N VAL A 22 57.31 22.34 26.91
CA VAL A 22 55.97 21.85 27.16
C VAL A 22 55.81 20.59 26.32
N PRO A 23 55.61 19.39 26.90
CA PRO A 23 55.20 18.23 26.09
C PRO A 23 53.86 18.55 25.46
N SER A 24 53.80 18.58 24.16
CA SER A 24 52.54 18.63 23.39
C SER A 24 51.77 17.37 23.74
N ALA A 25 50.84 17.50 24.70
CA ALA A 25 49.79 16.49 24.87
C ALA A 25 49.03 16.42 23.55
N SER A 26 49.34 15.43 22.74
CA SER A 26 48.48 15.01 21.62
C SER A 26 47.16 14.62 22.27
N PHE A 27 46.18 15.50 22.21
CA PHE A 27 44.79 15.09 22.39
C PHE A 27 44.55 14.11 21.24
N ALA A 28 44.60 12.81 21.59
CA ALA A 28 43.98 11.81 20.75
C ALA A 28 42.52 12.25 20.63
N GLN A 29 42.18 12.72 19.43
CA GLN A 29 40.80 12.99 19.04
C GLN A 29 40.12 11.62 19.17
N GLU A 30 39.45 11.38 20.33
CA GLU A 30 38.52 10.28 20.47
C GLU A 30 37.54 10.48 19.33
N GLY A 31 37.70 9.64 18.27
CA GLY A 31 36.74 9.61 17.17
C GLY A 31 35.38 9.46 17.79
N GLU A 32 34.49 10.39 17.51
CA GLU A 32 33.07 10.24 17.84
C GLU A 32 32.69 8.80 17.52
N LEU A 33 32.16 8.09 18.49
CA LEU A 33 31.60 6.75 18.31
C LEU A 33 30.50 6.89 17.25
N ARG A 34 30.87 6.67 15.99
CA ARG A 34 29.93 6.57 14.89
C ARG A 34 29.10 5.35 15.23
N VAL A 35 27.88 5.58 15.70
CA VAL A 35 26.91 4.50 15.90
C VAL A 35 26.71 3.88 14.53
N VAL A 36 27.38 2.76 14.28
CA VAL A 36 27.18 1.97 13.07
C VAL A 36 25.86 1.26 13.28
N ASP A 37 24.89 1.54 12.40
CA ASP A 37 23.57 0.90 12.45
C ASP A 37 23.75 -0.63 12.26
N GLU A 38 23.13 -1.42 13.13
CA GLU A 38 23.24 -2.88 13.09
C GLU A 38 22.57 -3.43 11.82
N VAL A 39 23.32 -4.24 11.06
CA VAL A 39 22.81 -4.93 9.87
C VAL A 39 22.05 -6.19 10.31
N ILE A 40 20.75 -6.25 10.04
CA ILE A 40 19.90 -7.40 10.35
C ILE A 40 19.73 -8.35 9.16
N ALA A 41 19.84 -7.84 7.93
CA ALA A 41 19.87 -8.65 6.73
C ALA A 41 20.67 -7.96 5.60
N GLN A 42 21.26 -8.75 4.71
CA GLN A 42 21.82 -8.32 3.44
C GLN A 42 21.03 -8.95 2.31
N VAL A 43 20.67 -8.18 1.29
CA VAL A 43 19.93 -8.60 0.11
C VAL A 43 20.67 -8.09 -1.11
N ASN A 44 21.41 -8.97 -1.77
CA ASN A 44 22.38 -8.62 -2.80
C ASN A 44 23.37 -7.54 -2.29
N ASP A 45 23.38 -6.35 -2.91
CA ASP A 45 24.26 -5.24 -2.52
C ASP A 45 23.62 -4.31 -1.46
N ASP A 46 22.33 -4.45 -1.16
CA ASP A 46 21.63 -3.63 -0.18
C ASP A 46 21.63 -4.29 1.21
N VAL A 47 21.58 -3.45 2.24
CA VAL A 47 21.49 -3.88 3.64
C VAL A 47 20.19 -3.40 4.29
N ILE A 48 19.60 -4.26 5.10
CA ILE A 48 18.47 -3.92 5.97
C ILE A 48 19.03 -3.76 7.39
N THR A 49 18.76 -2.60 7.97
CA THR A 49 19.35 -2.24 9.28
C THR A 49 18.31 -2.28 10.40
N LEU A 50 18.79 -2.31 11.64
CA LEU A 50 17.94 -2.25 12.82
C LEU A 50 17.11 -0.95 12.88
N SER A 51 17.65 0.16 12.39
CA SER A 51 16.91 1.42 12.31
C SER A 51 15.73 1.33 11.34
N MET A 52 15.90 0.63 10.21
CA MET A 52 14.79 0.36 9.26
C MET A 52 13.69 -0.49 9.92
N LEU A 53 14.08 -1.56 10.60
CA LEU A 53 13.14 -2.41 11.34
C LEU A 53 12.40 -1.64 12.44
N LYS A 54 13.09 -0.81 13.21
CA LYS A 54 12.48 0.02 14.26
C LYS A 54 11.48 1.03 13.67
N ARG A 55 11.77 1.61 12.50
CA ARG A 55 10.84 2.51 11.81
C ARG A 55 9.57 1.76 11.41
N GLU A 56 9.70 0.64 10.71
CA GLU A 56 8.58 -0.19 10.27
C GLU A 56 7.72 -0.68 11.45
N THR A 57 8.39 -1.10 12.54
CA THR A 57 7.74 -1.49 13.80
C THR A 57 6.89 -0.35 14.35
N ARG A 58 7.41 0.88 14.39
CA ARG A 58 6.69 2.05 14.88
C ARG A 58 5.49 2.38 14.01
N GLU A 59 5.67 2.42 12.69
CA GLU A 59 4.60 2.69 11.74
C GLU A 59 3.46 1.67 11.89
N ARG A 60 3.79 0.39 12.10
CA ARG A 60 2.81 -0.67 12.31
C ARG A 60 2.06 -0.52 13.65
N ILE A 61 2.76 -0.15 14.72
CA ILE A 61 2.14 0.14 16.03
C ILE A 61 1.19 1.33 15.90
N ASP A 62 1.61 2.41 15.24
CA ASP A 62 0.78 3.60 15.07
C ASP A 62 -0.47 3.30 14.23
N ALA A 63 -0.37 2.48 13.20
CA ALA A 63 -1.52 2.03 12.42
C ALA A 63 -2.52 1.22 13.26
N LEU A 64 -2.06 0.31 14.12
CA LEU A 64 -2.92 -0.46 15.01
C LEU A 64 -3.61 0.43 16.06
N LYS A 65 -2.89 1.45 16.58
CA LYS A 65 -3.46 2.44 17.50
C LYS A 65 -4.56 3.27 16.83
N GLN A 66 -4.37 3.69 15.58
CA GLN A 66 -5.40 4.38 14.80
C GLN A 66 -6.63 3.48 14.57
N GLY A 67 -6.44 2.16 14.50
CA GLY A 67 -7.51 1.15 14.46
C GLY A 67 -8.21 0.91 15.81
N GLY A 68 -7.83 1.63 16.88
CA GLY A 68 -8.46 1.56 18.21
C GLY A 68 -7.76 0.63 19.20
N MET A 69 -6.62 0.04 18.86
CA MET A 69 -5.85 -0.81 19.77
C MET A 69 -5.06 0.04 20.77
N SER A 70 -4.90 -0.41 22.00
CA SER A 70 -4.02 0.25 22.96
C SER A 70 -2.55 0.11 22.55
N GLU A 71 -1.70 1.05 22.99
CA GLU A 71 -0.26 1.00 22.67
C GLU A 71 0.42 -0.28 23.17
N GLN A 72 0.02 -0.76 24.33
CA GLN A 72 0.59 -1.98 24.91
C GLN A 72 0.20 -3.22 24.07
N GLU A 73 -1.06 -3.34 23.68
CA GLU A 73 -1.54 -4.43 22.84
C GLU A 73 -0.90 -4.38 21.45
N ALA A 74 -0.87 -3.19 20.81
CA ALA A 74 -0.25 -2.99 19.51
C ALA A 74 1.24 -3.35 19.53
N SER A 75 1.98 -2.91 20.56
CA SER A 75 3.41 -3.24 20.71
C SER A 75 3.63 -4.74 20.89
N ALA A 76 2.81 -5.41 21.71
CA ALA A 76 2.90 -6.85 21.92
C ALA A 76 2.58 -7.65 20.63
N GLU A 77 1.56 -7.19 19.87
CA GLU A 77 1.17 -7.83 18.60
C GLU A 77 2.27 -7.68 17.54
N VAL A 78 2.84 -6.48 17.39
CA VAL A 78 3.93 -6.23 16.43
C VAL A 78 5.19 -6.97 16.82
N ALA A 79 5.51 -7.06 18.11
CA ALA A 79 6.67 -7.83 18.59
C ALA A 79 6.58 -9.32 18.23
N LYS A 80 5.40 -9.93 18.29
CA LYS A 80 5.17 -11.32 17.87
C LYS A 80 5.43 -11.53 16.38
N ARG A 81 5.16 -10.51 15.56
CA ARG A 81 5.29 -10.54 14.09
C ARG A 81 6.58 -9.90 13.58
N GLN A 82 7.57 -9.69 14.44
CA GLN A 82 8.85 -9.13 14.03
C GLN A 82 9.56 -9.93 12.93
N PRO A 83 9.56 -11.29 12.94
CA PRO A 83 10.14 -12.07 11.85
C PRO A 83 9.45 -11.83 10.50
N GLU A 84 8.12 -11.69 10.49
CA GLU A 84 7.34 -11.36 9.28
C GLU A 84 7.66 -9.95 8.77
N LEU A 85 7.90 -8.98 9.66
CA LEU A 85 8.33 -7.64 9.27
C LEU A 85 9.69 -7.67 8.58
N ILE A 86 10.65 -8.44 9.11
CA ILE A 86 11.95 -8.60 8.47
C ILE A 86 11.81 -9.29 7.11
N ALA A 87 10.98 -10.32 7.01
CA ALA A 87 10.70 -11.00 5.74
C ALA A 87 10.05 -10.04 4.72
N THR A 88 9.18 -9.16 5.18
CA THR A 88 8.57 -8.11 4.35
C THR A 88 9.63 -7.14 3.83
N LEU A 89 10.53 -6.65 4.68
CA LEU A 89 11.62 -5.76 4.28
C LEU A 89 12.56 -6.42 3.25
N VAL A 90 12.84 -7.73 3.39
CA VAL A 90 13.62 -8.48 2.39
C VAL A 90 12.91 -8.51 1.05
N ASN A 91 11.62 -8.88 1.02
CA ASN A 91 10.85 -8.92 -0.22
C ASN A 91 10.72 -7.52 -0.85
N GLU A 92 10.52 -6.49 -0.04
CA GLU A 92 10.48 -5.09 -0.50
C GLU A 92 11.80 -4.67 -1.15
N THR A 93 12.94 -4.97 -0.51
CA THR A 93 14.25 -4.66 -1.07
C THR A 93 14.43 -5.32 -2.43
N LEU A 94 14.05 -6.60 -2.58
CA LEU A 94 14.10 -7.30 -3.86
C LEU A 94 13.22 -6.62 -4.93
N LEU A 95 11.98 -6.26 -4.59
CA LEU A 95 11.08 -5.57 -5.51
C LEU A 95 11.61 -4.21 -5.93
N LEU A 96 12.21 -3.44 -5.01
CA LEU A 96 12.81 -2.14 -5.32
C LEU A 96 14.02 -2.28 -6.24
N GLN A 97 14.88 -3.29 -6.02
CA GLN A 97 15.99 -3.62 -6.91
C GLN A 97 15.46 -3.96 -8.31
N LYS A 98 14.43 -4.82 -8.37
CA LYS A 98 13.82 -5.21 -9.65
C LYS A 98 13.19 -4.03 -10.38
N GLY A 99 12.56 -3.11 -9.68
CA GLY A 99 12.01 -1.90 -10.26
C GLY A 99 13.07 -0.99 -10.88
N LYS A 100 14.26 -0.92 -10.27
CA LYS A 100 15.43 -0.21 -10.83
C LYS A 100 15.95 -0.93 -12.09
N GLU A 101 16.07 -2.26 -12.07
CA GLU A 101 16.48 -3.05 -13.24
C GLU A 101 15.53 -2.88 -14.44
N LEU A 102 14.24 -2.72 -14.17
CA LEU A 102 13.19 -2.51 -15.17
C LEU A 102 13.07 -1.04 -15.63
N ASP A 103 13.92 -0.14 -15.11
CA ASP A 103 13.91 1.31 -15.39
C ASP A 103 12.57 2.00 -15.12
N LEU A 104 11.86 1.56 -14.08
CA LEU A 104 10.53 2.09 -13.73
C LEU A 104 10.57 3.42 -12.96
N SER A 105 11.74 3.96 -12.65
CA SER A 105 11.90 5.12 -11.76
C SER A 105 11.14 6.36 -12.24
N ASN A 106 11.17 6.63 -13.55
CA ASN A 106 10.50 7.80 -14.13
C ASN A 106 8.97 7.65 -14.10
N ASP A 107 8.46 6.48 -14.43
CA ASP A 107 7.01 6.18 -14.41
C ASP A 107 6.47 6.24 -12.98
N VAL A 108 7.25 5.73 -12.01
CA VAL A 108 6.92 5.79 -10.59
C VAL A 108 6.85 7.23 -10.10
N GLU A 109 7.83 8.09 -10.47
CA GLU A 109 7.81 9.50 -10.06
C GLU A 109 6.63 10.28 -10.66
N ALA A 110 6.28 10.00 -11.91
CA ALA A 110 5.10 10.57 -12.54
C ALA A 110 3.82 10.16 -11.78
N GLU A 111 3.71 8.90 -11.37
CA GLU A 111 2.58 8.39 -10.60
C GLU A 111 2.54 8.97 -9.17
N VAL A 112 3.69 9.14 -8.50
CA VAL A 112 3.77 9.85 -7.20
C VAL A 112 3.19 11.26 -7.33
N ASN A 113 3.61 12.01 -8.35
CA ASN A 113 3.11 13.36 -8.58
C ASN A 113 1.59 13.36 -8.88
N ARG A 114 1.11 12.39 -9.64
CA ARG A 114 -0.33 12.23 -9.90
C ARG A 114 -1.11 11.99 -8.61
N ARG A 115 -0.65 11.08 -7.75
CA ARG A 115 -1.29 10.79 -6.45
C ARG A 115 -1.30 12.01 -5.52
N MET A 116 -0.18 12.72 -5.44
CA MET A 116 -0.10 13.95 -4.65
C MET A 116 -1.09 15.02 -5.15
N LEU A 117 -1.23 15.16 -6.48
CA LEU A 117 -2.19 16.09 -7.07
C LEU A 117 -3.65 15.68 -6.82
N GLU A 118 -3.97 14.39 -6.84
CA GLU A 118 -5.29 13.87 -6.51
C GLU A 118 -5.67 14.22 -5.06
N VAL A 119 -4.78 13.93 -4.10
CA VAL A 119 -4.98 14.30 -2.70
C VAL A 119 -5.16 15.82 -2.53
N ALA A 120 -4.36 16.63 -3.23
CA ALA A 120 -4.51 18.06 -3.21
C ALA A 120 -5.91 18.52 -3.67
N LYS A 121 -6.39 17.96 -4.80
CA LYS A 121 -7.73 18.26 -5.35
C LYS A 121 -8.86 17.84 -4.41
N GLU A 122 -8.78 16.67 -3.80
CA GLU A 122 -9.78 16.18 -2.83
C GLU A 122 -9.90 17.11 -1.61
N GLN A 123 -8.79 17.74 -1.22
CA GLN A 123 -8.75 18.71 -0.12
C GLN A 123 -9.02 20.17 -0.57
N GLY A 124 -9.34 20.39 -1.84
CA GLY A 124 -9.55 21.74 -2.39
C GLY A 124 -8.25 22.55 -2.50
N ILE A 125 -7.09 21.90 -2.49
CA ILE A 125 -5.78 22.55 -2.59
C ILE A 125 -5.36 22.56 -4.08
N PRO A 126 -5.01 23.71 -4.65
CA PRO A 126 -4.84 23.84 -6.09
C PRO A 126 -3.53 23.24 -6.65
N THR A 127 -2.47 23.10 -5.84
CA THR A 127 -1.15 22.63 -6.30
C THR A 127 -0.47 21.73 -5.28
N ILE A 128 0.49 20.93 -5.76
CA ILE A 128 1.30 20.04 -4.92
C ILE A 128 2.13 20.84 -3.91
N GLU A 129 2.70 21.97 -4.30
CA GLU A 129 3.53 22.83 -3.43
C GLU A 129 2.72 23.33 -2.23
N LYS A 130 1.46 23.70 -2.46
CA LYS A 130 0.55 24.12 -1.38
C LYS A 130 0.13 22.94 -0.49
N LEU A 131 -0.04 21.75 -1.07
CA LEU A 131 -0.27 20.54 -0.28
C LEU A 131 0.94 20.25 0.62
N GLU A 132 2.16 20.29 0.09
CA GLU A 132 3.38 20.08 0.87
C GLU A 132 3.56 21.13 1.97
N ALA A 133 3.17 22.40 1.73
CA ALA A 133 3.17 23.41 2.76
C ALA A 133 2.17 23.07 3.89
N ALA A 134 0.93 22.70 3.54
CA ALA A 134 -0.08 22.31 4.52
C ALA A 134 0.33 21.05 5.31
N MET A 135 1.02 20.08 4.68
CA MET A 135 1.58 18.92 5.35
C MET A 135 2.61 19.32 6.41
N ARG A 136 3.55 20.23 6.08
CA ARG A 136 4.55 20.73 7.04
C ARG A 136 3.89 21.45 8.22
N GLU A 137 2.88 22.29 7.96
CA GLU A 137 2.11 22.96 9.01
C GLU A 137 1.40 21.97 9.94
N SER A 138 0.98 20.83 9.41
CA SER A 138 0.36 19.72 10.18
C SER A 138 1.38 18.77 10.82
N GLY A 139 2.68 19.06 10.71
CA GLY A 139 3.74 18.21 11.28
C GLY A 139 4.07 16.95 10.46
N VAL A 140 3.58 16.87 9.22
CA VAL A 140 3.87 15.75 8.30
C VAL A 140 5.02 16.14 7.38
N ASP A 141 6.04 15.29 7.27
CA ASP A 141 7.16 15.50 6.35
C ASP A 141 6.77 15.10 4.91
N PRO A 142 6.70 16.06 3.96
CA PRO A 142 6.38 15.75 2.58
C PRO A 142 7.41 14.85 1.88
N ALA A 143 8.69 14.96 2.25
CA ALA A 143 9.74 14.15 1.64
C ALA A 143 9.62 12.69 2.06
N ALA A 144 9.37 12.42 3.35
CA ALA A 144 9.08 11.09 3.85
C ALA A 144 7.82 10.50 3.21
N THR A 145 6.74 11.27 3.10
CA THR A 145 5.51 10.85 2.44
C THR A 145 5.73 10.49 0.96
N ARG A 146 6.47 11.33 0.21
CA ARG A 146 6.84 11.01 -1.18
C ARG A 146 7.68 9.74 -1.27
N GLN A 147 8.60 9.53 -0.33
CA GLN A 147 9.43 8.32 -0.30
C GLN A 147 8.58 7.06 -0.05
N THR A 148 7.64 7.11 0.89
CA THR A 148 6.71 6.01 1.15
C THR A 148 5.85 5.71 -0.10
N LEU A 149 5.26 6.75 -0.72
CA LEU A 149 4.50 6.59 -1.97
C LEU A 149 5.34 5.97 -3.08
N ARG A 150 6.58 6.44 -3.26
CA ARG A 150 7.51 5.91 -4.27
C ARG A 150 7.79 4.43 -4.05
N THR A 151 8.05 4.04 -2.82
CA THR A 151 8.27 2.64 -2.44
C THR A 151 7.05 1.77 -2.76
N GLU A 152 5.86 2.20 -2.35
CA GLU A 152 4.62 1.45 -2.59
C GLU A 152 4.28 1.34 -4.09
N ILE A 153 4.38 2.45 -4.82
CA ILE A 153 4.11 2.47 -6.26
C ILE A 153 5.13 1.61 -7.02
N MET A 154 6.41 1.66 -6.65
CA MET A 154 7.45 0.82 -7.27
C MET A 154 7.14 -0.67 -7.08
N LYS A 155 6.80 -1.09 -5.86
CA LYS A 155 6.42 -2.48 -5.57
C LYS A 155 5.21 -2.92 -6.41
N GLN A 156 4.18 -2.08 -6.46
CA GLN A 156 2.99 -2.35 -7.26
C GLN A 156 3.30 -2.44 -8.75
N ALA A 157 4.11 -1.52 -9.28
CA ALA A 157 4.49 -1.49 -10.70
C ALA A 157 5.25 -2.76 -11.11
N VAL A 158 6.20 -3.22 -10.28
CA VAL A 158 6.93 -4.48 -10.53
C VAL A 158 5.98 -5.67 -10.54
N ILE A 159 5.13 -5.82 -9.52
CA ILE A 159 4.16 -6.91 -9.45
C ILE A 159 3.19 -6.87 -10.64
N GLN A 160 2.68 -5.70 -10.98
CA GLN A 160 1.79 -5.53 -12.12
C GLN A 160 2.47 -5.93 -13.43
N GLN A 161 3.73 -5.50 -13.66
CA GLN A 161 4.45 -5.78 -14.89
C GLN A 161 4.91 -7.24 -14.98
N GLU A 162 5.50 -7.77 -13.91
CA GLU A 162 6.16 -9.06 -13.91
C GLU A 162 5.22 -10.23 -13.60
N VAL A 163 4.11 -9.98 -12.93
CA VAL A 163 3.17 -11.03 -12.53
C VAL A 163 1.80 -10.83 -13.16
N ASP A 164 1.09 -9.75 -12.81
CA ASP A 164 -0.33 -9.64 -13.14
C ASP A 164 -0.57 -9.54 -14.64
N ARG A 165 0.22 -8.72 -15.36
CA ARG A 165 0.12 -8.61 -16.82
C ARG A 165 0.54 -9.89 -17.53
N LYS A 166 1.62 -10.55 -17.06
CA LYS A 166 2.08 -11.80 -17.64
C LYS A 166 1.06 -12.92 -17.44
N LEU A 167 0.44 -12.98 -16.25
CA LEU A 167 -0.65 -13.93 -15.98
C LEU A 167 -1.84 -13.65 -16.88
N PHE A 168 -2.31 -12.40 -16.95
CA PHE A 168 -3.49 -12.02 -17.72
C PHE A 168 -3.32 -12.31 -19.22
N PHE A 169 -2.21 -11.86 -19.82
CA PHE A 169 -1.97 -12.01 -21.27
C PHE A 169 -1.40 -13.38 -21.66
N GLY A 170 -0.82 -14.11 -20.70
CA GLY A 170 -0.25 -15.43 -20.93
C GLY A 170 -1.27 -16.58 -21.04
N LEU A 171 -2.53 -16.33 -20.68
CA LEU A 171 -3.58 -17.34 -20.76
C LEU A 171 -3.92 -17.69 -22.22
N SER A 172 -3.85 -18.96 -22.57
CA SER A 172 -4.19 -19.45 -23.90
C SER A 172 -5.70 -19.50 -24.13
N PRO A 173 -6.18 -19.42 -25.40
CA PRO A 173 -7.61 -19.55 -25.71
C PRO A 173 -8.23 -20.86 -25.19
N ASP A 174 -7.46 -21.95 -25.18
CA ASP A 174 -7.95 -23.24 -24.70
C ASP A 174 -8.10 -23.27 -23.17
N GLU A 175 -7.18 -22.67 -22.43
CA GLU A 175 -7.33 -22.48 -20.97
C GLU A 175 -8.56 -21.64 -20.64
N LEU A 176 -8.80 -20.57 -21.39
CA LEU A 176 -9.96 -19.71 -21.17
C LEU A 176 -11.27 -20.48 -21.41
N LYS A 177 -11.36 -21.21 -22.51
CA LYS A 177 -12.53 -22.05 -22.80
C LYS A 177 -12.76 -23.13 -21.75
N LYS A 178 -11.69 -23.80 -21.34
CA LYS A 178 -11.74 -24.83 -20.31
C LYS A 178 -12.25 -24.25 -18.99
N TYR A 179 -11.65 -23.15 -18.53
CA TYR A 179 -12.06 -22.48 -17.31
C TYR A 179 -13.52 -22.03 -17.36
N PHE A 180 -13.96 -21.44 -18.48
CA PHE A 180 -15.35 -21.08 -18.67
C PHE A 180 -16.29 -22.27 -18.58
N GLN A 181 -15.94 -23.40 -19.19
CA GLN A 181 -16.75 -24.63 -19.15
C GLN A 181 -16.87 -25.20 -17.72
N GLU A 182 -15.80 -25.11 -16.94
CA GLU A 182 -15.75 -25.60 -15.56
C GLU A 182 -16.45 -24.67 -14.56
N HIS A 183 -16.63 -23.37 -14.92
CA HIS A 183 -17.14 -22.32 -14.03
C HIS A 183 -18.28 -21.50 -14.65
N GLN A 184 -19.16 -22.12 -15.43
CA GLN A 184 -20.22 -21.41 -16.16
C GLN A 184 -21.13 -20.54 -15.28
N ASP A 185 -21.37 -20.95 -14.05
CA ASP A 185 -22.17 -20.20 -13.08
C ASP A 185 -21.57 -18.84 -12.73
N LYS A 186 -20.24 -18.70 -12.73
CA LYS A 186 -19.56 -17.40 -12.51
C LYS A 186 -19.80 -16.39 -13.65
N PHE A 187 -20.21 -16.87 -14.83
CA PHE A 187 -20.38 -16.06 -16.05
C PHE A 187 -21.82 -15.89 -16.48
N ARG A 188 -22.76 -16.22 -15.62
CA ARG A 188 -24.17 -15.87 -15.80
C ARG A 188 -24.37 -14.41 -15.43
N LYS A 189 -25.20 -13.71 -16.21
CA LYS A 189 -25.60 -12.36 -15.80
C LYS A 189 -26.40 -12.46 -14.51
N PRO A 190 -26.00 -11.79 -13.44
CA PRO A 190 -26.75 -11.78 -12.22
C PRO A 190 -28.10 -11.06 -12.40
N GLU A 191 -29.00 -11.21 -11.44
CA GLU A 191 -30.19 -10.39 -11.37
C GLU A 191 -29.79 -8.91 -11.28
N SER A 192 -30.48 -8.06 -12.04
CA SER A 192 -30.34 -6.61 -11.94
C SER A 192 -31.64 -5.92 -11.63
N VAL A 193 -31.56 -4.82 -10.89
CA VAL A 193 -32.70 -4.01 -10.49
C VAL A 193 -32.43 -2.54 -10.81
N THR A 194 -33.43 -1.87 -11.39
CA THR A 194 -33.45 -0.41 -11.50
C THR A 194 -34.24 0.13 -10.33
N ILE A 195 -33.67 1.07 -9.59
CA ILE A 195 -34.26 1.62 -8.38
C ILE A 195 -34.33 3.14 -8.39
N SER A 196 -35.36 3.66 -7.73
CA SER A 196 -35.48 5.05 -7.31
C SER A 196 -35.45 5.16 -5.81
N GLU A 197 -34.92 6.27 -5.25
CA GLU A 197 -34.72 6.49 -3.83
C GLU A 197 -35.37 7.81 -3.36
N ILE A 198 -35.98 7.78 -2.18
CA ILE A 198 -36.23 8.97 -1.35
C ILE A 198 -35.37 8.84 -0.10
N TYR A 199 -34.51 9.81 0.16
CA TYR A 199 -33.67 9.84 1.33
C TYR A 199 -34.07 10.99 2.26
N LEU A 200 -34.25 10.66 3.53
CA LEU A 200 -34.50 11.61 4.62
C LEU A 200 -33.29 11.64 5.56
N SER A 201 -32.63 12.77 5.68
CA SER A 201 -31.44 12.94 6.53
C SER A 201 -31.81 12.88 8.02
N GLY A 202 -30.98 12.16 8.80
CA GLY A 202 -31.04 12.15 10.26
C GLY A 202 -30.26 13.31 10.89
N ALA A 203 -29.47 14.05 10.14
CA ALA A 203 -28.59 15.09 10.67
C ALA A 203 -29.36 16.19 11.38
N GLY A 204 -29.08 16.38 12.67
CA GLY A 204 -29.72 17.41 13.52
C GLY A 204 -31.20 17.19 13.82
N LYS A 205 -31.76 16.02 13.51
CA LYS A 205 -33.17 15.70 13.70
C LYS A 205 -33.36 14.58 14.73
N ASN A 206 -34.53 14.52 15.34
CA ASN A 206 -34.90 13.38 16.18
C ASN A 206 -35.17 12.15 15.30
N GLU A 207 -34.57 11.03 15.62
CA GLU A 207 -34.70 9.80 14.84
C GLU A 207 -36.15 9.30 14.75
N ALA A 208 -36.89 9.42 15.84
CA ALA A 208 -38.30 9.00 15.87
C ALA A 208 -39.18 9.80 14.91
N ASP A 209 -38.92 11.11 14.79
CA ASP A 209 -39.62 12.00 13.86
C ASP A 209 -39.28 11.69 12.41
N VAL A 210 -37.97 11.44 12.11
CA VAL A 210 -37.53 11.05 10.77
C VAL A 210 -38.15 9.72 10.37
N LYS A 211 -38.17 8.74 11.27
CA LYS A 211 -38.82 7.44 11.07
C LYS A 211 -40.31 7.58 10.82
N ALA A 212 -41.01 8.38 11.63
CA ALA A 212 -42.44 8.64 11.46
C ALA A 212 -42.71 9.26 10.07
N ARG A 213 -41.90 10.26 9.66
CA ARG A 213 -42.01 10.87 8.34
C ARG A 213 -41.77 9.88 7.23
N ALA A 214 -40.74 9.01 7.32
CA ALA A 214 -40.44 7.98 6.34
C ALA A 214 -41.65 7.00 6.23
N THR A 215 -42.22 6.61 7.32
CA THR A 215 -43.40 5.72 7.35
C THR A 215 -44.62 6.37 6.71
N GLU A 216 -44.85 7.63 6.97
CA GLU A 216 -45.93 8.42 6.35
C GLU A 216 -45.77 8.48 4.82
N LEU A 217 -44.56 8.76 4.32
CA LEU A 217 -44.27 8.77 2.89
C LEU A 217 -44.47 7.40 2.25
N VAL A 218 -44.06 6.32 2.92
CA VAL A 218 -44.31 4.95 2.41
C VAL A 218 -45.82 4.69 2.30
N ASN A 219 -46.59 5.07 3.30
CA ASN A 219 -48.05 4.91 3.25
C ASN A 219 -48.68 5.72 2.12
N GLN A 220 -48.23 6.98 1.93
CA GLN A 220 -48.68 7.83 0.85
C GLN A 220 -48.34 7.21 -0.53
N LEU A 221 -47.15 6.71 -0.72
CA LEU A 221 -46.68 6.06 -1.95
C LEU A 221 -47.45 4.77 -2.22
N ARG A 222 -47.68 3.94 -1.20
CA ARG A 222 -48.45 2.68 -1.32
C ARG A 222 -49.95 2.95 -1.58
N SER A 223 -50.45 4.15 -1.24
CA SER A 223 -51.80 4.61 -1.59
C SER A 223 -51.91 5.15 -3.00
N GLY A 224 -50.81 5.16 -3.81
CA GLY A 224 -50.84 5.52 -5.20
C GLY A 224 -50.31 6.92 -5.54
N ALA A 225 -49.68 7.62 -4.59
CA ALA A 225 -48.99 8.89 -4.90
C ALA A 225 -47.86 8.70 -5.90
N ASP A 226 -47.63 9.69 -6.77
CA ASP A 226 -46.52 9.66 -7.73
C ASP A 226 -45.17 9.74 -6.99
N PHE A 227 -44.37 8.69 -7.18
CA PHE A 227 -43.06 8.60 -6.51
C PHE A 227 -42.15 9.76 -6.88
N GLY A 228 -42.11 10.15 -8.17
CA GLY A 228 -41.25 11.22 -8.62
C GLY A 228 -41.60 12.57 -8.02
N ALA A 229 -42.91 12.87 -7.87
CA ALA A 229 -43.39 14.07 -7.21
C ALA A 229 -43.04 14.06 -5.73
N VAL A 230 -43.25 12.94 -5.03
CA VAL A 230 -42.90 12.79 -3.60
C VAL A 230 -41.39 12.89 -3.40
N ALA A 231 -40.58 12.28 -4.26
CA ALA A 231 -39.13 12.38 -4.22
C ALA A 231 -38.62 13.81 -4.45
N ALA A 232 -39.18 14.51 -5.43
CA ALA A 232 -38.83 15.89 -5.72
C ALA A 232 -39.14 16.82 -4.54
N ALA A 233 -40.24 16.57 -3.83
CA ALA A 233 -40.64 17.41 -2.70
C ALA A 233 -39.89 17.06 -1.40
N ASN A 234 -39.54 15.79 -1.16
CA ASN A 234 -39.11 15.35 0.16
C ASN A 234 -37.66 14.79 0.20
N SER A 235 -37.08 14.32 -0.89
CA SER A 235 -35.75 13.72 -0.86
C SER A 235 -34.66 14.76 -0.56
N GLU A 236 -33.87 14.47 0.46
CA GLU A 236 -32.77 15.33 0.94
C GLU A 236 -31.41 14.84 0.43
N ARG A 237 -31.37 13.84 -0.46
CA ARG A 237 -30.13 13.36 -1.06
C ARG A 237 -29.47 14.44 -1.89
N GLU A 238 -28.22 14.73 -1.59
CA GLU A 238 -27.39 15.65 -2.37
C GLU A 238 -26.19 14.91 -3.00
N ILE A 239 -25.89 15.23 -4.24
CA ILE A 239 -24.70 14.81 -4.93
C ILE A 239 -24.05 16.08 -5.51
N ASN A 240 -22.80 16.35 -5.15
CA ASN A 240 -22.06 17.56 -5.55
C ASN A 240 -22.84 18.87 -5.24
N GLY A 241 -23.50 18.93 -4.09
CA GLY A 241 -24.28 20.10 -3.66
C GLY A 241 -25.63 20.29 -4.36
N VAL A 242 -26.07 19.31 -5.16
CA VAL A 242 -27.35 19.33 -5.87
C VAL A 242 -28.29 18.28 -5.29
N ARG A 243 -29.50 18.70 -4.88
CA ARG A 243 -30.54 17.76 -4.42
C ARG A 243 -31.02 16.89 -5.58
N THR A 244 -30.91 15.59 -5.42
CA THR A 244 -31.25 14.63 -6.48
C THR A 244 -32.77 14.46 -6.67
N GLY A 245 -33.55 14.66 -5.61
CA GLY A 245 -35.02 14.58 -5.69
C GLY A 245 -35.62 15.47 -6.78
N PRO A 246 -35.41 16.80 -6.73
CA PRO A 246 -35.87 17.71 -7.81
C PRO A 246 -35.23 17.45 -9.16
N ALA A 247 -33.93 17.09 -9.18
CA ALA A 247 -33.14 16.96 -10.42
C ALA A 247 -33.55 15.75 -11.26
N ASN A 248 -33.77 14.58 -10.65
CA ASN A 248 -34.01 13.30 -11.34
C ASN A 248 -35.23 12.53 -10.86
N LYS A 249 -36.08 13.13 -10.02
CA LYS A 249 -37.30 12.53 -9.45
C LYS A 249 -36.98 11.26 -8.65
N GLY A 250 -35.81 11.24 -7.99
CA GLY A 250 -35.35 10.13 -7.17
C GLY A 250 -34.73 8.94 -7.93
N LYS A 251 -34.59 8.99 -9.26
CA LYS A 251 -33.93 7.91 -10.02
C LYS A 251 -32.48 7.77 -9.59
N VAL A 252 -32.06 6.53 -9.26
CA VAL A 252 -30.68 6.20 -8.87
C VAL A 252 -29.96 5.49 -10.01
N GLY A 253 -30.55 4.47 -10.57
CA GLY A 253 -29.96 3.70 -11.68
C GLY A 253 -30.24 2.21 -11.62
N THR A 254 -29.57 1.47 -12.51
CA THR A 254 -29.63 0.00 -12.60
C THR A 254 -28.38 -0.59 -11.97
N PHE A 255 -28.58 -1.58 -11.11
CA PHE A 255 -27.52 -2.27 -10.38
C PHE A 255 -27.69 -3.77 -10.49
N GLU A 256 -26.59 -4.49 -10.62
CA GLU A 256 -26.60 -5.93 -10.39
C GLU A 256 -26.80 -6.20 -8.89
N THR A 257 -27.71 -7.09 -8.56
CA THR A 257 -28.08 -7.37 -7.14
C THR A 257 -26.88 -7.73 -6.25
N PRO A 258 -25.89 -8.52 -6.71
CA PRO A 258 -24.69 -8.80 -5.90
C PRO A 258 -23.81 -7.58 -5.61
N ASN A 259 -23.91 -6.51 -6.39
CA ASN A 259 -23.13 -5.28 -6.24
C ASN A 259 -23.82 -4.26 -5.32
N LEU A 260 -25.06 -4.52 -4.93
CA LEU A 260 -25.76 -3.68 -3.97
C LEU A 260 -25.26 -3.98 -2.55
N ARG A 261 -25.23 -2.95 -1.72
CA ARG A 261 -25.03 -3.10 -0.30
C ARG A 261 -26.09 -4.05 0.27
N GLU A 262 -25.70 -4.97 1.15
CA GLU A 262 -26.54 -6.08 1.60
C GLU A 262 -27.89 -5.64 2.21
N ASP A 263 -27.88 -4.57 3.00
CA ASP A 263 -29.09 -4.01 3.61
C ASP A 263 -30.07 -3.47 2.55
N ILE A 264 -29.56 -2.81 1.49
CA ILE A 264 -30.37 -2.35 0.35
C ILE A 264 -30.92 -3.55 -0.41
N ALA A 265 -30.09 -4.52 -0.77
CA ALA A 265 -30.51 -5.72 -1.49
C ALA A 265 -31.61 -6.46 -0.71
N ASN A 266 -31.47 -6.59 0.61
CA ASN A 266 -32.46 -7.21 1.48
C ASN A 266 -33.78 -6.42 1.55
N SER A 267 -33.71 -5.07 1.59
CA SER A 267 -34.91 -4.21 1.67
C SER A 267 -35.79 -4.28 0.42
N ILE A 268 -35.18 -4.56 -0.76
CA ILE A 268 -35.90 -4.63 -2.03
C ILE A 268 -36.14 -6.06 -2.55
N ARG A 269 -35.59 -7.09 -1.87
CA ARG A 269 -35.61 -8.48 -2.34
C ARG A 269 -37.00 -8.95 -2.74
N ASN A 270 -38.00 -8.68 -1.91
CA ASN A 270 -39.39 -9.13 -2.10
C ASN A 270 -40.30 -8.04 -2.65
N VAL A 271 -39.74 -6.88 -3.02
CA VAL A 271 -40.50 -5.77 -3.57
C VAL A 271 -40.75 -6.03 -5.05
N LYS A 272 -42.01 -6.05 -5.49
CA LYS A 272 -42.39 -6.20 -6.90
C LYS A 272 -42.03 -4.93 -7.68
N VAL A 273 -41.94 -5.07 -9.01
CA VAL A 273 -41.78 -3.91 -9.92
C VAL A 273 -42.93 -2.92 -9.68
N GLY A 274 -42.60 -1.65 -9.53
CA GLY A 274 -43.51 -0.57 -9.13
C GLY A 274 -43.75 -0.49 -7.62
N GLY A 275 -43.34 -1.49 -6.83
CA GLY A 275 -43.57 -1.55 -5.39
C GLY A 275 -42.57 -0.68 -4.60
N ILE A 276 -42.92 -0.40 -3.36
CA ILE A 276 -42.22 0.47 -2.41
C ILE A 276 -41.68 -0.37 -1.26
N SER A 277 -40.39 -0.20 -0.92
CA SER A 277 -39.79 -0.84 0.26
C SER A 277 -40.36 -0.29 1.58
N ASP A 278 -40.10 -1.00 2.68
CA ASP A 278 -40.17 -0.38 3.99
C ASP A 278 -39.02 0.65 4.16
N PRO A 279 -39.16 1.60 5.11
CA PRO A 279 -38.08 2.56 5.37
C PRO A 279 -36.85 1.82 5.89
N LEU A 280 -35.72 1.96 5.17
CA LEU A 280 -34.42 1.42 5.57
C LEU A 280 -33.64 2.47 6.34
N ARG A 281 -33.19 2.14 7.56
CA ARG A 281 -32.36 3.03 8.38
C ARG A 281 -30.93 3.05 7.85
N GLY A 282 -30.40 4.24 7.60
CA GLY A 282 -28.98 4.46 7.25
C GLY A 282 -28.08 4.56 8.49
N ALA A 283 -26.77 4.42 8.28
CA ALA A 283 -25.75 4.55 9.34
C ALA A 283 -25.70 5.98 9.95
N ASP A 284 -26.13 6.98 9.21
CA ASP A 284 -26.21 8.38 9.59
C ASP A 284 -27.50 8.75 10.37
N GLY A 285 -28.30 7.73 10.74
CA GLY A 285 -29.59 7.93 11.41
C GLY A 285 -30.71 8.44 10.50
N GLY A 286 -30.44 8.58 9.21
CA GLY A 286 -31.43 8.88 8.18
C GLY A 286 -32.22 7.65 7.73
N TYR A 287 -33.20 7.85 6.86
CA TYR A 287 -34.01 6.78 6.29
C TYR A 287 -34.06 6.85 4.76
N GLN A 288 -34.00 5.68 4.14
CA GLN A 288 -34.10 5.50 2.69
C GLN A 288 -35.39 4.72 2.36
N ILE A 289 -36.08 5.13 1.32
CA ILE A 289 -37.27 4.46 0.77
C ILE A 289 -36.98 4.18 -0.69
N PHE A 290 -37.07 2.93 -1.10
CA PHE A 290 -36.81 2.51 -2.47
C PHE A 290 -38.09 2.14 -3.21
N ARG A 291 -38.13 2.50 -4.50
CA ARG A 291 -39.06 1.90 -5.45
C ARG A 291 -38.27 1.04 -6.42
N VAL A 292 -38.74 -0.17 -6.68
CA VAL A 292 -38.19 -1.03 -7.73
C VAL A 292 -38.86 -0.63 -9.06
N ASP A 293 -38.10 0.02 -9.95
CA ASP A 293 -38.63 0.47 -11.24
C ASP A 293 -38.66 -0.66 -12.26
N GLU A 294 -37.57 -1.47 -12.29
CA GLU A 294 -37.44 -2.63 -13.19
C GLU A 294 -36.66 -3.75 -12.47
N ARG A 295 -36.92 -4.98 -12.89
CA ARG A 295 -36.17 -6.14 -12.41
C ARG A 295 -35.93 -7.11 -13.56
N THR A 296 -34.68 -7.38 -13.84
CA THR A 296 -34.27 -8.38 -14.82
C THR A 296 -33.74 -9.60 -14.06
N ALA A 297 -34.37 -10.74 -14.25
CA ALA A 297 -33.96 -11.98 -13.61
C ALA A 297 -32.53 -12.38 -14.03
N ALA A 298 -31.85 -13.11 -13.14
CA ALA A 298 -30.56 -13.70 -13.47
C ALA A 298 -30.67 -14.62 -14.69
N SER A 299 -29.66 -14.56 -15.57
CA SER A 299 -29.61 -15.44 -16.74
C SER A 299 -29.40 -16.89 -16.32
N THR A 300 -30.14 -17.81 -16.92
CA THR A 300 -29.90 -19.26 -16.78
C THR A 300 -28.73 -19.74 -17.64
N THR A 301 -28.31 -18.96 -18.61
CA THR A 301 -27.22 -19.27 -19.54
C THR A 301 -26.02 -18.38 -19.25
N SER A 302 -24.84 -18.96 -19.33
CA SER A 302 -23.55 -18.25 -19.30
C SER A 302 -23.17 -17.79 -20.71
N THR A 303 -22.48 -16.66 -20.80
CA THR A 303 -21.94 -16.16 -22.06
C THR A 303 -20.42 -16.06 -21.94
N PHE A 304 -19.72 -16.70 -22.88
CA PHE A 304 -18.27 -16.59 -22.94
C PHE A 304 -17.86 -15.16 -23.31
N ASN A 305 -17.12 -14.52 -22.41
CA ASN A 305 -16.43 -13.26 -22.64
C ASN A 305 -14.97 -13.45 -22.25
N GLU A 306 -14.08 -13.36 -23.22
CA GLU A 306 -12.65 -13.63 -23.01
C GLU A 306 -12.04 -12.79 -21.90
N ASN A 307 -12.33 -11.48 -21.86
CA ASN A 307 -11.78 -10.58 -20.85
C ASN A 307 -12.29 -10.90 -19.43
N GLN A 308 -13.58 -11.21 -19.30
CA GLN A 308 -14.15 -11.60 -18.01
C GLN A 308 -13.55 -12.92 -17.50
N VAL A 309 -13.32 -13.88 -18.41
CA VAL A 309 -12.69 -15.16 -18.04
C VAL A 309 -11.24 -14.95 -17.64
N ARG A 310 -10.47 -14.13 -18.38
CA ARG A 310 -9.10 -13.75 -18.03
C ARG A 310 -9.04 -13.08 -16.65
N GLU A 311 -9.93 -12.14 -16.41
CA GLU A 311 -10.03 -11.44 -15.12
C GLU A 311 -10.31 -12.42 -13.98
N ALA A 312 -11.30 -13.29 -14.13
CA ALA A 312 -11.65 -14.30 -13.12
C ALA A 312 -10.47 -15.22 -12.79
N ILE A 313 -9.75 -15.71 -13.81
CA ILE A 313 -8.54 -16.53 -13.62
C ILE A 313 -7.43 -15.73 -12.93
N THR A 314 -7.23 -14.48 -13.33
CA THR A 314 -6.19 -13.61 -12.76
C THR A 314 -6.46 -13.31 -11.28
N ILE A 315 -7.72 -13.05 -10.93
CA ILE A 315 -8.11 -12.87 -9.52
C ILE A 315 -7.86 -14.17 -8.73
N GLU A 316 -8.25 -15.32 -9.27
CA GLU A 316 -8.13 -16.60 -8.58
C GLU A 316 -6.66 -17.03 -8.39
N ARG A 317 -5.83 -16.88 -9.42
CA ARG A 317 -4.43 -17.33 -9.42
C ARG A 317 -3.43 -16.26 -8.98
N GLY A 318 -3.85 -15.00 -8.92
CA GLY A 318 -2.96 -13.85 -8.74
C GLY A 318 -2.17 -13.90 -7.43
N ALA A 319 -2.82 -14.25 -6.32
CA ALA A 319 -2.15 -14.33 -5.01
C ALA A 319 -1.01 -15.35 -5.04
N LYS A 320 -1.28 -16.55 -5.58
CA LYS A 320 -0.26 -17.59 -5.70
C LYS A 320 0.84 -17.19 -6.68
N ALA A 321 0.50 -16.61 -7.82
CA ALA A 321 1.48 -16.17 -8.82
C ALA A 321 2.45 -15.12 -8.24
N ARG A 322 1.94 -14.19 -7.41
CA ARG A 322 2.78 -13.19 -6.72
C ARG A 322 3.69 -13.84 -5.68
N GLU A 323 3.19 -14.81 -4.92
CA GLU A 323 4.01 -15.57 -3.96
C GLU A 323 5.11 -16.35 -4.67
N ASP A 324 4.77 -17.09 -5.74
CA ASP A 324 5.73 -17.87 -6.54
C ASP A 324 6.80 -16.95 -7.16
N TYR A 325 6.41 -15.77 -7.61
CA TYR A 325 7.34 -14.77 -8.12
C TYR A 325 8.32 -14.27 -7.05
N LEU A 326 7.83 -13.94 -5.87
CA LEU A 326 8.69 -13.54 -4.74
C LEU A 326 9.61 -14.68 -4.29
N GLU A 327 9.11 -15.91 -4.27
CA GLU A 327 9.93 -17.09 -3.97
C GLU A 327 11.03 -17.26 -5.01
N LYS A 328 10.73 -17.13 -6.30
CA LYS A 328 11.71 -17.14 -7.37
C LYS A 328 12.77 -16.06 -7.18
N MET A 329 12.36 -14.83 -6.92
CA MET A 329 13.30 -13.71 -6.68
C MET A 329 14.24 -14.01 -5.52
N ARG A 330 13.73 -14.55 -4.41
CA ARG A 330 14.55 -14.95 -3.25
C ARG A 330 15.57 -16.02 -3.61
N ASN A 331 15.17 -17.02 -4.40
CA ASN A 331 16.04 -18.11 -4.80
C ASN A 331 17.14 -17.68 -5.79
N GLU A 332 16.89 -16.61 -6.55
CA GLU A 332 17.84 -16.04 -7.52
C GLU A 332 18.74 -14.95 -6.90
N SER A 333 18.53 -14.59 -5.63
CA SER A 333 19.22 -13.49 -4.95
C SER A 333 20.10 -14.00 -3.80
N TYR A 334 21.13 -13.22 -3.50
CA TYR A 334 21.92 -13.44 -2.28
C TYR A 334 21.20 -12.81 -1.09
N ILE A 335 20.75 -13.64 -0.15
CA ILE A 335 20.08 -13.19 1.07
C ILE A 335 20.80 -13.79 2.27
N LYS A 336 21.33 -12.91 3.14
CA LYS A 336 21.96 -13.29 4.39
C LYS A 336 21.26 -12.59 5.55
N ILE A 337 20.65 -13.38 6.45
CA ILE A 337 20.02 -12.86 7.66
C ILE A 337 21.02 -12.97 8.81
N SER A 338 21.10 -11.97 9.69
CA SER A 338 21.96 -12.02 10.89
C SER A 338 21.54 -13.19 11.78
N GLU A 339 22.50 -13.77 12.50
CA GLU A 339 22.26 -14.96 13.32
C GLU A 339 21.12 -14.77 14.32
N THR A 340 20.99 -13.58 14.88
CA THR A 340 19.94 -13.23 15.86
C THR A 340 18.52 -13.47 15.33
N TYR A 341 18.28 -13.23 14.02
CA TYR A 341 16.94 -13.30 13.43
C TYR A 341 16.74 -14.51 12.51
N ARG A 342 17.82 -15.21 12.17
CA ARG A 342 17.84 -16.21 11.12
C ARG A 342 16.85 -17.35 11.35
N ASP A 343 16.87 -17.94 12.54
CA ASP A 343 16.04 -19.11 12.85
C ASP A 343 14.54 -18.81 12.73
N ALA A 344 14.14 -17.57 13.02
CA ALA A 344 12.77 -17.13 12.94
C ALA A 344 12.38 -16.67 11.51
N VAL A 345 13.31 -16.07 10.75
CA VAL A 345 13.02 -15.42 9.45
C VAL A 345 13.22 -16.39 8.27
N ALA A 346 14.27 -17.23 8.30
CA ALA A 346 14.60 -18.11 7.18
C ALA A 346 13.45 -19.07 6.78
N PRO A 347 12.68 -19.66 7.71
CA PRO A 347 11.51 -20.47 7.35
C PRO A 347 10.41 -19.68 6.63
N ILE A 348 10.16 -18.43 7.04
CA ILE A 348 9.14 -17.54 6.44
C ILE A 348 9.52 -17.22 4.99
N LEU A 349 10.80 -16.94 4.75
CA LEU A 349 11.34 -16.67 3.42
C LEU A 349 11.58 -17.94 2.58
N LYS A 350 11.42 -19.14 3.17
CA LYS A 350 11.74 -20.43 2.55
C LYS A 350 13.20 -20.49 2.06
N LEU A 351 14.13 -19.86 2.80
CA LEU A 351 15.55 -19.88 2.44
C LEU A 351 16.13 -21.27 2.70
N ALA A 352 16.98 -21.73 1.78
CA ALA A 352 17.73 -22.97 1.98
C ALA A 352 18.61 -22.86 3.23
N PRO A 353 18.77 -23.95 4.02
CA PRO A 353 19.73 -23.98 5.12
C PRO A 353 21.12 -23.69 4.56
N GLU A 354 21.85 -22.74 5.16
CA GLU A 354 23.27 -22.56 4.83
C GLU A 354 23.98 -23.89 5.05
N LYS A 355 24.65 -24.35 4.01
CA LYS A 355 25.65 -25.43 4.21
C LYS A 355 26.68 -24.86 5.18
N THR A 356 26.65 -25.29 6.41
CA THR A 356 27.74 -25.03 7.37
C THR A 356 29.01 -25.43 6.64
N ALA A 357 29.86 -24.46 6.33
CA ALA A 357 31.20 -24.75 5.87
C ALA A 357 31.88 -25.57 6.98
N ASP A 358 32.01 -26.85 6.73
CA ASP A 358 32.65 -27.78 7.63
C ASP A 358 34.10 -27.29 7.79
N ASN A 359 34.40 -26.65 8.92
CA ASN A 359 35.70 -26.12 9.26
C ASN A 359 36.57 -27.25 9.79
N SER A 360 36.67 -28.34 8.98
CA SER A 360 37.57 -29.47 9.24
C SER A 360 38.47 -29.70 8.02
N SER A 361 39.44 -28.81 7.83
CA SER A 361 40.67 -29.14 7.12
C SER A 361 41.86 -28.34 7.66
N SER A 362 42.27 -28.66 8.88
CA SER A 362 43.69 -28.59 9.24
C SER A 362 44.38 -29.75 8.55
N GLY A 363 44.67 -29.62 7.27
CA GLY A 363 45.43 -30.55 6.45
C GLY A 363 46.64 -29.86 5.88
N THR A 364 47.79 -30.08 6.51
CA THR A 364 49.13 -29.72 6.07
C THR A 364 49.31 -29.86 4.55
N ALA A 365 49.57 -28.77 3.90
CA ALA A 365 49.95 -28.70 2.48
C ALA A 365 51.33 -29.32 2.29
N LYS A 366 51.41 -30.44 1.55
CA LYS A 366 52.65 -30.94 0.94
C LYS A 366 52.90 -30.13 -0.36
N PRO A 367 54.17 -29.76 -0.67
CA PRO A 367 54.48 -29.01 -1.87
C PRO A 367 54.28 -29.88 -3.13
N ALA A 368 53.61 -29.32 -4.15
CA ALA A 368 53.35 -29.94 -5.41
C ALA A 368 54.63 -29.93 -6.29
N GLU A 369 55.04 -31.09 -6.75
CA GLU A 369 56.10 -31.34 -7.74
C GLU A 369 55.70 -30.80 -9.12
N LYS A 370 56.60 -30.03 -9.74
CA LYS A 370 56.49 -29.51 -11.11
C LYS A 370 56.63 -30.63 -12.14
N LYS A 371 55.55 -31.01 -12.82
CA LYS A 371 55.64 -31.80 -14.06
C LYS A 371 55.87 -30.87 -15.26
N LYS A 372 56.99 -31.11 -15.95
CA LYS A 372 57.38 -30.46 -17.22
C LYS A 372 56.42 -30.87 -18.33
N GLY A 373 55.82 -29.88 -18.99
CA GLY A 373 55.03 -30.04 -20.20
C GLY A 373 55.88 -30.38 -21.41
N LYS A 374 55.43 -31.35 -22.21
CA LYS A 374 55.93 -31.61 -23.57
C LYS A 374 55.08 -30.80 -24.56
N LEU A 375 55.81 -29.96 -25.29
CA LEU A 375 55.35 -29.26 -26.47
C LEU A 375 55.34 -30.25 -27.65
N LEU A 376 54.24 -30.37 -28.35
CA LEU A 376 54.25 -30.92 -29.71
C LEU A 376 53.24 -30.13 -30.56
N GLY A 377 53.82 -29.39 -31.49
CA GLY A 377 53.11 -28.66 -32.50
C GLY A 377 52.66 -29.55 -33.65
N ILE A 378 51.59 -29.11 -34.30
CA ILE A 378 51.27 -29.53 -35.68
C ILE A 378 50.73 -28.32 -36.43
N ILE A 379 51.39 -28.03 -37.53
CA ILE A 379 51.17 -27.02 -38.53
C ILE A 379 50.10 -27.46 -39.54
N PRO A 380 49.34 -26.54 -40.17
CA PRO A 380 48.27 -26.88 -41.08
C PRO A 380 48.67 -27.02 -42.52
N LYS A 381 47.86 -27.70 -43.35
CA LYS A 381 47.71 -27.45 -44.80
C LYS A 381 46.86 -28.54 -45.50
N PRO A 382 46.33 -28.28 -46.63
CA PRO A 382 46.06 -27.03 -47.38
C PRO A 382 44.57 -26.71 -47.49
#